data_bce8e37235fb674089eabe169a6d8d51
#
_entry.id   bce8e37235fb674089eabe169a6d8d51
#
_cell.length_a   1.000
_cell.length_b   1.000
_cell.length_c   1.000
_cell.angle_alpha   90.00
_cell.angle_beta   90.00
_cell.angle_gamma   90.00
#
_symmetry.space_group_name_H-M   'P 1'
#
loop_
_entity.id
_entity.type
_entity.pdbx_description
1 polymer ?
#
loop_
_entity_poly.entity_id
_entity_poly.type
_entity_poly.pdbx_seq_one_letter_code
_entity_poly.pdbx_strand_id
1 'polypeptide(L)'
;STNTILHILAAAQEGEIDFDLHDIDDLSHQIPCLSKVAPNGEAHVEDVHRAGGIPAILGELNRAGLLHADVHSIAYPSLSKWLADWDIRGGSATDEALELYHAAPGGERTTKAFSQSARWAELDTDAANGVIHDAEHPFTSDGGLVVLRGNLAPDGAILKTAGVEEGLWEFTGPARVVDSQE
;
A
#
# COMPACT_ATOMS: atom_id res chain seq x y z
N SER A 1 -4.61 -2.76 -5.69
CA SER A 1 -5.33 -3.43 -6.79
C SER A 1 -6.52 -2.58 -7.22
N THR A 2 -6.80 -2.47 -8.52
CA THR A 2 -7.98 -1.75 -9.02
C THR A 2 -9.30 -2.32 -8.48
N ASN A 3 -9.31 -3.60 -8.09
CA ASN A 3 -10.47 -4.22 -7.44
C ASN A 3 -10.82 -3.57 -6.08
N THR A 4 -9.85 -3.01 -5.37
CA THR A 4 -10.09 -2.29 -4.11
C THR A 4 -11.03 -1.10 -4.32
N ILE A 5 -10.95 -0.43 -5.48
CA ILE A 5 -11.80 0.72 -5.81
C ILE A 5 -13.27 0.31 -5.84
N LEU A 6 -13.59 -0.83 -6.47
CA LEU A 6 -14.96 -1.36 -6.51
C LEU A 6 -15.51 -1.61 -5.10
N HIS A 7 -14.70 -2.18 -4.22
CA HIS A 7 -15.13 -2.49 -2.85
C HIS A 7 -15.28 -1.25 -1.99
N ILE A 8 -14.40 -0.25 -2.13
CA ILE A 8 -14.50 1.01 -1.37
C ILE A 8 -15.75 1.78 -1.79
N LEU A 9 -16.00 1.91 -3.10
CA LEU A 9 -17.20 2.60 -3.61
C LEU A 9 -18.49 1.88 -3.20
N ALA A 10 -18.50 0.53 -3.23
CA ALA A 10 -19.65 -0.23 -2.76
C ALA A 10 -19.88 -0.03 -1.25
N ALA A 11 -18.83 -0.03 -0.44
CA ALA A 11 -18.94 0.22 1.00
C ALA A 11 -19.41 1.66 1.31
N ALA A 12 -18.94 2.65 0.55
CA ALA A 12 -19.37 4.03 0.68
C ALA A 12 -20.87 4.17 0.35
N GLN A 13 -21.33 3.53 -0.73
CA GLN A 13 -22.75 3.52 -1.12
C GLN A 13 -23.62 2.85 -0.05
N GLU A 14 -23.24 1.69 0.45
CA GLU A 14 -23.97 1.01 1.53
C GLU A 14 -23.98 1.79 2.85
N GLY A 15 -22.92 2.54 3.12
CA GLY A 15 -22.79 3.41 4.28
C GLY A 15 -23.45 4.79 4.11
N GLU A 16 -24.06 5.06 2.95
CA GLU A 16 -24.61 6.39 2.60
C GLU A 16 -23.58 7.52 2.75
N ILE A 17 -22.31 7.21 2.42
CA ILE A 17 -21.19 8.16 2.46
C ILE A 17 -21.01 8.75 1.07
N ASP A 18 -20.98 10.07 0.99
CA ASP A 18 -20.65 10.82 -0.24
C ASP A 18 -19.14 10.67 -0.52
N PHE A 19 -18.81 9.67 -1.34
CA PHE A 19 -17.44 9.33 -1.72
C PHE A 19 -17.46 8.66 -3.10
N ASP A 20 -16.70 9.23 -4.04
CA ASP A 20 -16.72 8.81 -5.43
C ASP A 20 -15.32 8.60 -6.05
N LEU A 21 -15.26 8.42 -7.37
CA LEU A 21 -14.02 8.27 -8.11
C LEU A 21 -13.13 9.51 -8.09
N HIS A 22 -13.70 10.70 -7.90
CA HIS A 22 -12.93 11.93 -7.81
C HIS A 22 -12.15 12.01 -6.52
N ASP A 23 -12.79 11.62 -5.41
CA ASP A 23 -12.11 11.54 -4.10
C ASP A 23 -10.94 10.56 -4.14
N ILE A 24 -11.12 9.42 -4.85
CA ILE A 24 -10.06 8.42 -5.02
C ILE A 24 -8.89 8.99 -5.81
N ASP A 25 -9.18 9.72 -6.89
CA ASP A 25 -8.17 10.37 -7.72
C ASP A 25 -7.38 11.42 -6.92
N ASP A 26 -8.08 12.28 -6.21
CA ASP A 26 -7.49 13.31 -5.35
C ASP A 26 -6.61 12.70 -4.26
N LEU A 27 -7.07 11.66 -3.59
CA LEU A 27 -6.29 10.95 -2.58
C LEU A 27 -5.05 10.29 -3.19
N SER A 28 -5.18 9.67 -4.37
CA SER A 28 -4.04 9.04 -5.04
C SER A 28 -2.96 10.04 -5.42
N HIS A 29 -3.31 11.27 -5.77
CA HIS A 29 -2.34 12.33 -6.05
C HIS A 29 -1.67 12.91 -4.78
N GLN A 30 -2.31 12.78 -3.62
CA GLN A 30 -1.80 13.31 -2.35
C GLN A 30 -0.98 12.31 -1.55
N ILE A 31 -1.25 11.00 -1.72
CA ILE A 31 -0.64 9.95 -0.91
C ILE A 31 0.52 9.31 -1.67
N PRO A 32 1.76 9.40 -1.17
CA PRO A 32 2.91 8.80 -1.84
C PRO A 32 2.90 7.27 -1.76
N CYS A 33 3.57 6.62 -2.71
CA CYS A 33 3.77 5.17 -2.69
C CYS A 33 4.91 4.81 -1.75
N LEU A 34 4.58 4.26 -0.58
CA LEU A 34 5.55 3.93 0.47
C LEU A 34 6.04 2.48 0.42
N SER A 35 5.42 1.59 -0.35
CA SER A 35 5.86 0.21 -0.51
C SER A 35 5.47 -0.35 -1.86
N LYS A 36 6.40 -1.04 -2.52
CA LYS A 36 6.16 -1.73 -3.79
C LYS A 36 6.38 -3.22 -3.62
N VAL A 37 5.33 -4.00 -3.84
CA VAL A 37 5.38 -5.47 -3.77
C VAL A 37 5.16 -6.11 -5.14
N ALA A 38 5.62 -7.33 -5.32
CA ALA A 38 5.43 -8.08 -6.55
C ALA A 38 3.95 -8.09 -7.01
N PRO A 39 3.67 -7.92 -8.31
CA PRO A 39 4.59 -7.85 -9.45
C PRO A 39 5.16 -6.45 -9.76
N ASN A 40 4.87 -5.41 -8.96
CA ASN A 40 5.31 -4.03 -9.23
C ASN A 40 6.63 -3.67 -8.54
N GLY A 41 7.16 -4.56 -7.74
CA GLY A 41 8.43 -4.46 -7.04
C GLY A 41 9.00 -5.84 -6.76
N GLU A 42 10.17 -5.90 -6.16
CA GLU A 42 10.87 -7.16 -5.84
C GLU A 42 10.44 -7.74 -4.49
N ALA A 43 9.91 -6.90 -3.58
CA ALA A 43 9.47 -7.33 -2.26
C ALA A 43 8.18 -8.17 -2.33
N HIS A 44 8.01 -9.06 -1.37
CA HIS A 44 6.82 -9.88 -1.18
C HIS A 44 6.10 -9.50 0.11
N VAL A 45 4.93 -10.07 0.36
CA VAL A 45 4.11 -9.75 1.54
C VAL A 45 4.83 -10.11 2.85
N GLU A 46 5.63 -11.16 2.85
CA GLU A 46 6.47 -11.54 4.00
C GLU A 46 7.58 -10.52 4.30
N ASP A 47 8.09 -9.82 3.29
CA ASP A 47 9.06 -8.73 3.48
C ASP A 47 8.38 -7.52 4.09
N VAL A 48 7.16 -7.19 3.64
CA VAL A 48 6.32 -6.14 4.26
C VAL A 48 5.98 -6.50 5.70
N HIS A 49 5.67 -7.77 6.00
CA HIS A 49 5.44 -8.24 7.36
C HIS A 49 6.67 -7.98 8.24
N ARG A 50 7.86 -8.40 7.80
CA ARG A 50 9.13 -8.15 8.49
C ARG A 50 9.40 -6.66 8.73
N ALA A 51 8.90 -5.79 7.87
CA ALA A 51 9.02 -4.32 7.99
C ALA A 51 7.95 -3.68 8.90
N GLY A 52 7.10 -4.48 9.56
CA GLY A 52 6.04 -4.02 10.46
C GLY A 52 4.64 -3.97 9.84
N GLY A 53 4.48 -4.48 8.61
CA GLY A 53 3.18 -4.67 7.98
C GLY A 53 2.40 -3.38 7.73
N ILE A 54 1.08 -3.50 7.73
CA ILE A 54 0.16 -2.37 7.58
C ILE A 54 0.32 -1.31 8.66
N PRO A 55 0.52 -1.64 9.96
CA PRO A 55 0.77 -0.64 10.99
C PRO A 55 1.97 0.26 10.69
N ALA A 56 3.07 -0.27 10.17
CA ALA A 56 4.22 0.55 9.79
C ALA A 56 3.92 1.49 8.62
N ILE A 57 3.18 1.03 7.59
CA ILE A 57 2.75 1.89 6.47
C ILE A 57 1.84 3.02 6.97
N LEU A 58 0.82 2.69 7.77
CA LEU A 58 -0.09 3.69 8.34
C LEU A 58 0.62 4.60 9.35
N GLY A 59 1.61 4.09 10.07
CA GLY A 59 2.46 4.87 10.96
C GLY A 59 3.26 5.93 10.20
N GLU A 60 3.84 5.59 9.04
CA GLU A 60 4.52 6.58 8.19
C GLU A 60 3.57 7.64 7.65
N LEU A 61 2.37 7.25 7.19
CA LEU A 61 1.35 8.21 6.76
C LEU A 61 0.90 9.12 7.92
N ASN A 62 0.78 8.58 9.14
CA ASN A 62 0.42 9.35 10.31
C ASN A 62 1.52 10.37 10.68
N ARG A 63 2.79 9.96 10.64
CA ARG A 63 3.94 10.86 10.86
C ARG A 63 3.99 12.00 9.84
N ALA A 64 3.61 11.72 8.60
CA ALA A 64 3.51 12.69 7.52
C ALA A 64 2.25 13.59 7.59
N GLY A 65 1.33 13.36 8.54
CA GLY A 65 0.08 14.10 8.66
C GLY A 65 -0.96 13.77 7.57
N LEU A 66 -0.83 12.61 6.94
CA LEU A 66 -1.68 12.13 5.84
C LEU A 66 -2.73 11.11 6.28
N LEU A 67 -2.94 10.94 7.59
CA LEU A 67 -3.87 9.95 8.14
C LEU A 67 -4.76 10.56 9.21
N HIS A 68 -6.07 10.29 9.14
CA HIS A 68 -7.01 10.58 10.21
C HIS A 68 -6.93 9.49 11.30
N ALA A 69 -6.04 9.68 12.26
CA ALA A 69 -5.71 8.65 13.24
C ALA A 69 -6.62 8.63 14.50
N ASP A 70 -7.54 9.58 14.64
CA ASP A 70 -8.52 9.68 15.73
C ASP A 70 -9.81 8.88 15.51
N VAL A 71 -9.93 8.23 14.33
CA VAL A 71 -11.07 7.37 14.00
C VAL A 71 -11.09 6.08 14.82
N HIS A 72 -12.30 5.59 15.10
CA HIS A 72 -12.49 4.31 15.78
C HIS A 72 -12.03 3.11 14.96
N SER A 73 -11.57 2.09 15.65
CA SER A 73 -11.30 0.75 15.11
C SER A 73 -12.12 -0.29 15.86
N ILE A 74 -12.34 -1.46 15.25
CA ILE A 74 -13.12 -2.55 15.89
C ILE A 74 -12.51 -2.97 17.25
N ALA A 75 -11.18 -3.05 17.33
CA ALA A 75 -10.46 -3.55 18.49
C ALA A 75 -9.85 -2.45 19.38
N TYR A 76 -9.86 -1.20 18.92
CA TYR A 76 -9.19 -0.09 19.59
C TYR A 76 -10.06 1.15 19.63
N PRO A 77 -9.95 1.98 20.70
CA PRO A 77 -10.71 3.22 20.82
C PRO A 77 -10.34 4.25 19.75
N SER A 78 -9.14 4.14 19.16
CA SER A 78 -8.72 4.95 18.02
C SER A 78 -7.64 4.24 17.22
N LEU A 79 -7.46 4.65 15.95
CA LEU A 79 -6.37 4.20 15.10
C LEU A 79 -5.00 4.61 15.67
N SER A 80 -4.91 5.80 16.28
CA SER A 80 -3.69 6.24 16.99
C SER A 80 -3.25 5.25 18.06
N LYS A 81 -4.22 4.74 18.86
CA LYS A 81 -3.89 3.77 19.92
C LYS A 81 -3.43 2.43 19.32
N TRP A 82 -4.06 1.99 18.24
CA TRP A 82 -3.63 0.79 17.54
C TRP A 82 -2.21 0.95 16.98
N LEU A 83 -1.91 2.09 16.34
CA LEU A 83 -0.57 2.38 15.83
C LEU A 83 0.47 2.44 16.95
N ALA A 84 0.13 3.02 18.11
CA ALA A 84 1.04 3.06 19.26
C ALA A 84 1.46 1.66 19.72
N ASP A 85 0.57 0.68 19.64
CA ASP A 85 0.83 -0.69 20.08
C ASP A 85 1.49 -1.56 18.98
N TRP A 86 1.25 -1.26 17.69
CA TRP A 86 1.62 -2.13 16.57
C TRP A 86 2.63 -1.58 15.57
N ASP A 87 2.85 -0.26 15.52
CA ASP A 87 3.86 0.32 14.65
C ASP A 87 5.25 0.20 15.27
N ILE A 88 6.06 -0.73 14.76
CA ILE A 88 7.42 -1.00 15.25
C ILE A 88 8.38 0.19 15.08
N ARG A 89 8.03 1.17 14.26
CA ARG A 89 8.82 2.38 14.02
C ARG A 89 8.40 3.55 14.91
N GLY A 90 7.24 3.44 15.57
CA GLY A 90 6.70 4.46 16.47
C GLY A 90 7.40 4.54 17.83
N GLY A 91 8.25 3.56 18.16
CA GLY A 91 9.01 3.52 19.40
C GLY A 91 8.22 3.08 20.65
N SER A 92 6.95 2.73 20.51
CA SER A 92 6.07 2.29 21.62
C SER A 92 5.40 0.94 21.35
N ALA A 93 5.79 0.24 20.30
CA ALA A 93 5.23 -1.06 19.95
C ALA A 93 5.35 -2.06 21.10
N THR A 94 4.34 -2.89 21.26
CA THR A 94 4.29 -3.92 22.30
C THR A 94 5.24 -5.07 22.00
N ASP A 95 5.66 -5.80 23.04
CA ASP A 95 6.45 -7.03 22.88
C ASP A 95 5.70 -8.06 22.00
N GLU A 96 4.38 -8.12 22.09
CA GLU A 96 3.53 -8.98 21.25
C GLU A 96 3.66 -8.61 19.77
N ALA A 97 3.62 -7.32 19.42
CA ALA A 97 3.81 -6.85 18.07
C ALA A 97 5.21 -7.19 17.53
N LEU A 98 6.25 -6.94 18.32
CA LEU A 98 7.63 -7.26 17.96
C LEU A 98 7.81 -8.78 17.73
N GLU A 99 7.26 -9.62 18.62
CA GLU A 99 7.29 -11.06 18.46
C GLU A 99 6.58 -11.52 17.18
N LEU A 100 5.40 -10.94 16.88
CA LEU A 100 4.65 -11.25 15.67
C LEU A 100 5.47 -10.96 14.40
N TYR A 101 6.08 -9.79 14.31
CA TYR A 101 6.81 -9.39 13.09
C TYR A 101 8.14 -10.11 12.91
N HIS A 102 8.72 -10.64 13.98
CA HIS A 102 9.86 -11.55 13.87
C HIS A 102 9.50 -12.92 13.30
N ALA A 103 8.23 -13.32 13.33
CA ALA A 103 7.82 -14.64 12.82
C ALA A 103 8.04 -14.76 11.31
N ALA A 104 8.70 -15.86 10.88
CA ALA A 104 8.97 -16.18 9.48
C ALA A 104 8.34 -17.55 9.15
N PRO A 105 7.02 -17.64 8.91
CA PRO A 105 6.31 -18.90 8.74
C PRO A 105 6.80 -19.74 7.56
N GLY A 106 7.31 -19.11 6.50
CA GLY A 106 7.94 -19.77 5.34
C GLY A 106 9.43 -20.09 5.53
N GLY A 107 9.98 -19.78 6.70
CA GLY A 107 11.41 -19.82 6.97
C GLY A 107 12.16 -18.61 6.37
N GLU A 108 13.28 -18.26 6.99
CA GLU A 108 14.17 -17.24 6.48
C GLU A 108 14.88 -17.77 5.22
N ARG A 109 14.80 -17.02 4.12
CA ARG A 109 15.53 -17.38 2.88
C ARG A 109 17.02 -17.18 3.08
N THR A 110 17.79 -18.25 2.85
CA THR A 110 19.23 -18.21 3.00
C THR A 110 19.89 -19.08 1.94
N THR A 111 21.07 -18.66 1.48
CA THR A 111 21.95 -19.46 0.61
C THR A 111 22.91 -20.35 1.42
N LYS A 112 22.91 -20.21 2.74
CA LYS A 112 23.80 -20.94 3.64
C LYS A 112 23.14 -22.23 4.13
N ALA A 113 23.73 -23.37 3.83
CA ALA A 113 23.19 -24.66 4.25
C ALA A 113 22.98 -24.71 5.78
N PHE A 114 21.83 -25.28 6.20
CA PHE A 114 21.45 -25.46 7.62
C PHE A 114 21.32 -24.19 8.45
N SER A 115 21.15 -23.02 7.81
CA SER A 115 20.98 -21.74 8.49
C SER A 115 19.54 -21.20 8.47
N GLN A 116 18.57 -22.01 8.04
CA GLN A 116 17.15 -21.64 8.03
C GLN A 116 16.63 -21.44 9.44
N SER A 117 15.81 -20.43 9.60
CA SER A 117 15.10 -20.11 10.83
C SER A 117 13.63 -19.84 10.51
N ALA A 118 12.72 -20.17 11.43
CA ALA A 118 11.32 -19.75 11.37
C ALA A 118 11.12 -18.35 11.96
N ARG A 119 12.20 -17.62 12.23
CA ARG A 119 12.20 -16.31 12.86
C ARG A 119 13.27 -15.44 12.22
N TRP A 120 12.89 -14.20 11.86
CA TRP A 120 13.82 -13.18 11.41
C TRP A 120 14.74 -12.77 12.57
N ALA A 121 16.03 -12.67 12.31
CA ALA A 121 16.99 -12.16 13.31
C ALA A 121 16.77 -10.66 13.58
N GLU A 122 16.46 -9.91 12.52
CA GLU A 122 16.25 -8.47 12.57
C GLU A 122 15.01 -8.07 11.78
N LEU A 123 14.28 -7.07 12.27
CA LEU A 123 13.19 -6.42 11.56
C LEU A 123 13.75 -5.36 10.59
N ASP A 124 13.04 -5.11 9.49
CA ASP A 124 13.38 -4.03 8.56
C ASP A 124 12.73 -2.73 9.03
N THR A 125 13.55 -1.86 9.60
CA THR A 125 13.13 -0.52 10.07
C THR A 125 13.77 0.61 9.26
N ASP A 126 14.48 0.30 8.17
CA ASP A 126 15.08 1.31 7.30
C ASP A 126 14.00 2.03 6.51
N ALA A 127 13.72 3.27 6.90
CA ALA A 127 12.68 4.10 6.30
C ALA A 127 13.06 4.71 4.94
N ALA A 128 14.35 4.70 4.59
CA ALA A 128 14.83 5.29 3.34
C ALA A 128 15.08 4.26 2.23
N ASN A 129 15.52 3.03 2.61
CA ASN A 129 15.95 2.00 1.64
C ASN A 129 15.33 0.63 1.90
N GLY A 130 14.50 0.49 2.94
CA GLY A 130 13.82 -0.75 3.28
C GLY A 130 12.62 -1.06 2.38
N VAL A 131 11.81 -2.01 2.80
CA VAL A 131 10.60 -2.43 2.07
C VAL A 131 9.45 -1.42 2.21
N ILE A 132 9.39 -0.72 3.35
CA ILE A 132 8.46 0.36 3.60
C ILE A 132 9.27 1.65 3.73
N HIS A 133 9.03 2.60 2.85
CA HIS A 133 9.67 3.91 2.87
C HIS A 133 8.87 4.91 3.70
N ASP A 134 9.52 5.97 4.16
CA ASP A 134 8.82 7.14 4.71
C ASP A 134 8.34 8.10 3.61
N ALA A 135 7.64 9.15 4.01
CA ALA A 135 7.12 10.15 3.09
C ALA A 135 8.19 11.09 2.49
N GLU A 136 9.41 11.10 3.04
CA GLU A 136 10.53 11.88 2.51
C GLU A 136 11.28 11.11 1.41
N HIS A 137 11.19 9.77 1.41
CA HIS A 137 11.87 8.88 0.47
C HIS A 137 10.90 7.93 -0.27
N PRO A 138 9.74 8.39 -0.78
CA PRO A 138 8.75 7.50 -1.36
C PRO A 138 9.25 6.87 -2.67
N PHE A 139 8.69 5.72 -3.05
CA PHE A 139 8.95 5.12 -4.38
C PHE A 139 8.43 6.00 -5.52
N THR A 140 7.27 6.64 -5.30
CA THR A 140 6.68 7.64 -6.19
C THR A 140 5.94 8.66 -5.34
N SER A 141 5.84 9.90 -5.83
CA SER A 141 5.15 11.01 -5.14
C SER A 141 3.63 10.87 -5.10
N ASP A 142 3.08 9.91 -5.85
CA ASP A 142 1.65 9.61 -5.93
C ASP A 142 1.37 8.13 -5.63
N GLY A 143 0.10 7.80 -5.40
CA GLY A 143 -0.36 6.46 -5.03
C GLY A 143 -0.41 5.45 -6.17
N GLY A 144 -0.08 5.86 -7.39
CA GLY A 144 -0.01 4.99 -8.55
C GLY A 144 -1.36 4.52 -9.11
N LEU A 145 -2.44 5.23 -8.80
CA LEU A 145 -3.76 5.09 -9.41
C LEU A 145 -4.20 6.44 -10.00
N VAL A 146 -4.85 6.42 -11.15
CA VAL A 146 -5.41 7.61 -11.79
C VAL A 146 -6.78 7.33 -12.38
N VAL A 147 -7.66 8.31 -12.34
CA VAL A 147 -8.96 8.26 -13.00
C VAL A 147 -8.86 8.90 -14.37
N LEU A 148 -8.91 8.09 -15.41
CA LEU A 148 -8.97 8.56 -16.80
C LEU A 148 -10.39 8.96 -17.18
N ARG A 149 -10.56 10.07 -17.86
CA ARG A 149 -11.83 10.54 -18.40
C ARG A 149 -11.69 10.88 -19.88
N GLY A 150 -12.71 10.60 -20.65
CA GLY A 150 -12.72 10.90 -22.08
C GLY A 150 -13.93 10.31 -22.78
N ASN A 151 -13.96 10.40 -24.10
CA ASN A 151 -15.07 9.91 -24.92
C ASN A 151 -15.28 8.39 -24.85
N LEU A 152 -14.27 7.61 -24.47
CA LEU A 152 -14.38 6.17 -24.24
C LEU A 152 -14.81 5.81 -22.82
N ALA A 153 -14.59 6.68 -21.86
CA ALA A 153 -14.93 6.50 -20.45
C ALA A 153 -15.42 7.83 -19.84
N PRO A 154 -16.60 8.32 -20.22
CA PRO A 154 -17.11 9.61 -19.74
C PRO A 154 -17.32 9.65 -18.22
N ASP A 155 -17.70 8.52 -17.64
CA ASP A 155 -17.92 8.37 -16.19
C ASP A 155 -16.63 8.04 -15.41
N GLY A 156 -15.51 7.86 -16.12
CA GLY A 156 -14.22 7.53 -15.54
C GLY A 156 -13.81 6.06 -15.72
N ALA A 157 -12.50 5.84 -15.77
CA ALA A 157 -11.89 4.52 -15.76
C ALA A 157 -10.62 4.57 -14.88
N ILE A 158 -10.38 3.51 -14.12
CA ILE A 158 -9.21 3.42 -13.25
C ILE A 158 -8.03 2.82 -14.00
N LEU A 159 -6.92 3.53 -14.00
CA LEU A 159 -5.62 3.03 -14.47
C LEU A 159 -4.65 2.92 -13.29
N LYS A 160 -3.92 1.81 -13.24
CA LYS A 160 -2.80 1.62 -12.33
C LYS A 160 -1.51 2.08 -13.03
N THR A 161 -1.08 3.30 -12.75
CA THR A 161 0.09 3.93 -13.38
C THR A 161 1.40 3.22 -13.01
N ALA A 162 1.48 2.64 -11.81
CA ALA A 162 2.64 1.89 -11.35
C ALA A 162 3.04 0.70 -12.25
N GLY A 163 2.17 0.25 -13.15
CA GLY A 163 2.44 -0.82 -14.13
C GLY A 163 2.59 -0.33 -15.56
N VAL A 164 2.63 0.98 -15.79
CA VAL A 164 2.70 1.59 -17.14
C VAL A 164 4.03 2.35 -17.26
N GLU A 165 4.79 2.05 -18.31
CA GLU A 165 6.01 2.81 -18.63
C GLU A 165 5.66 4.27 -18.98
N GLU A 166 6.41 5.23 -18.49
CA GLU A 166 6.16 6.67 -18.71
C GLU A 166 6.06 7.03 -20.20
N GLY A 167 6.84 6.38 -21.06
CA GLY A 167 6.80 6.56 -22.51
C GLY A 167 5.48 6.15 -23.19
N LEU A 168 4.58 5.46 -22.45
CA LEU A 168 3.26 5.04 -22.90
C LEU A 168 2.12 5.91 -22.35
N TRP A 169 2.43 6.92 -21.54
CA TRP A 169 1.41 7.81 -20.98
C TRP A 169 0.76 8.70 -22.05
N GLU A 170 1.48 9.01 -23.10
CA GLU A 170 0.94 9.65 -24.30
C GLU A 170 1.18 8.74 -25.49
N PHE A 171 0.10 8.27 -26.12
CA PHE A 171 0.17 7.35 -27.23
C PHE A 171 -0.82 7.74 -28.34
N THR A 172 -0.32 7.76 -29.58
CA THR A 172 -1.15 7.91 -30.78
C THR A 172 -0.88 6.76 -31.73
N GLY A 173 -1.92 6.09 -32.16
CA GLY A 173 -1.79 4.95 -33.08
C GLY A 173 -3.12 4.49 -33.68
N PRO A 174 -3.10 3.53 -34.61
CA PRO A 174 -4.29 2.97 -35.22
C PRO A 174 -5.05 2.15 -34.17
N ALA A 175 -6.37 2.38 -34.07
CA ALA A 175 -7.26 1.54 -33.26
C ALA A 175 -7.58 0.24 -33.98
N ARG A 176 -7.49 -0.89 -33.26
CA ARG A 176 -7.99 -2.18 -33.70
C ARG A 176 -9.14 -2.60 -32.78
N VAL A 177 -10.32 -2.71 -33.36
CA VAL A 177 -11.52 -3.14 -32.62
C VAL A 177 -11.64 -4.65 -32.71
N VAL A 178 -11.92 -5.29 -31.58
CA VAL A 178 -12.14 -6.74 -31.44
C VAL A 178 -13.39 -6.98 -30.58
N ASP A 179 -14.04 -8.12 -30.78
CA ASP A 179 -15.28 -8.46 -30.06
C ASP A 179 -14.98 -9.13 -28.70
N SER A 180 -13.78 -9.66 -28.50
CA SER A 180 -13.34 -10.27 -27.26
C SER A 180 -11.83 -10.10 -27.06
N GLN A 181 -11.36 -10.44 -25.89
CA GLN A 181 -9.94 -10.49 -25.55
C GLN A 181 -9.25 -11.77 -26.07
N GLU A 182 -10.02 -12.78 -26.43
CA GLU A 182 -9.56 -14.07 -26.95
C GLU A 182 -9.30 -14.05 -28.46
#